data_af9360684c6a5a83d08fd7fd04c70218
#
_entry.id   af9360684c6a5a83d08fd7fd04c70218
#
_cell.length_a   1.000
_cell.length_b   1.000
_cell.length_c   1.000
_cell.angle_alpha   90.00
_cell.angle_beta   90.00
_cell.angle_gamma   90.00
#
_symmetry.space_group_name_H-M   'P 1'
#
loop_
_entity.id
_entity.type
_entity.pdbx_description
1 polymer ?
#
loop_
_entity_poly.entity_id
_entity_poly.type
_entity_poly.pdbx_seq_one_letter_code
_entity_poly.pdbx_strand_id
1 'polypeptide(L)'
;MSKSSILLIEREHHLPIHLAPDSSILLSSANTGWKSVLVEQQRLPPLETPVVSVSHYSINLQLKPLTKFEWQARGGFQSRSLFPGDFCLYVPDSFRKYRWHQEAEVLNIALSPAFFTQIAQEVANTDQIELLELFGGHDPQIEYLARAFLAELKTGASSGQLYAESMATALAVYLLQHYAASSIHIPSIHGKLVQSDLHRIIDYIHDHLDTDLSLSQLSEVVGMSPYHFARIFKQSVGVSPHQYIIQYRVEEAKRLLMTKTFPFREVAYRVGFGNQSHFNRHFKRLTGASPTLFLKNLHSEQEQEQSKREHEERRY
;
A
#
# COMPACT_ATOMS: atom_id res chain seq x y z
N MET A 1 29.11 8.23 -4.95
CA MET A 1 28.45 7.25 -4.07
C MET A 1 27.31 7.98 -3.39
N SER A 2 26.08 7.74 -3.83
CA SER A 2 24.88 8.38 -3.25
C SER A 2 24.60 7.70 -1.91
N LYS A 3 24.71 8.43 -0.81
CA LYS A 3 24.23 7.93 0.48
C LYS A 3 22.72 8.04 0.46
N SER A 4 21.99 7.00 0.88
CA SER A 4 20.56 7.10 1.14
C SER A 4 20.32 8.28 2.08
N SER A 5 19.39 9.13 1.70
CA SER A 5 19.00 10.27 2.55
C SER A 5 17.78 9.92 3.40
N ILE A 6 17.17 8.75 3.21
CA ILE A 6 16.07 8.27 4.06
C ILE A 6 16.68 7.70 5.32
N LEU A 7 16.63 8.49 6.39
CA LEU A 7 17.18 8.13 7.68
C LEU A 7 16.10 7.55 8.57
N LEU A 8 16.43 6.44 9.23
CA LEU A 8 15.72 5.99 10.41
C LEU A 8 16.39 6.58 11.64
N ILE A 9 15.60 6.85 12.65
CA ILE A 9 16.08 7.36 13.96
C ILE A 9 15.95 6.22 14.95
N GLU A 10 17.06 5.77 15.52
CA GLU A 10 17.06 4.78 16.58
C GLU A 10 16.59 5.41 17.91
N ARG A 11 15.75 4.65 18.64
CA ARG A 11 15.13 5.18 19.87
C ARG A 11 16.11 5.39 21.01
N GLU A 12 17.07 4.47 21.20
CA GLU A 12 17.96 4.51 22.39
C GLU A 12 18.94 5.67 22.35
N HIS A 13 19.53 5.93 21.18
CA HIS A 13 20.59 6.93 21.03
C HIS A 13 20.15 8.16 20.25
N HIS A 14 18.96 8.18 19.68
CA HIS A 14 18.45 9.23 18.77
C HIS A 14 19.40 9.47 17.57
N LEU A 15 20.16 8.45 17.19
CA LEU A 15 21.09 8.53 16.08
C LEU A 15 20.42 8.12 14.76
N PRO A 16 20.74 8.82 13.67
CA PRO A 16 20.31 8.39 12.35
C PRO A 16 21.02 7.10 11.94
N ILE A 17 20.26 6.11 11.53
CA ILE A 17 20.76 4.85 11.00
C ILE A 17 20.26 4.63 9.58
N HIS A 18 21.05 3.94 8.79
CA HIS A 18 20.65 3.48 7.46
C HIS A 18 20.01 2.09 7.57
N LEU A 19 18.85 1.91 6.96
CA LEU A 19 18.14 0.62 6.98
C LEU A 19 18.94 -0.49 6.29
N ALA A 20 19.70 -0.11 5.26
CA ALA A 20 20.45 -1.05 4.44
C ALA A 20 21.70 -0.38 3.85
N PRO A 21 22.70 -1.17 3.42
CA PRO A 21 23.90 -0.64 2.79
C PRO A 21 23.57 0.11 1.48
N ASP A 22 24.43 1.02 1.08
CA ASP A 22 24.28 1.82 -0.15
C ASP A 22 24.06 0.95 -1.42
N SER A 23 24.59 -0.27 -1.43
CA SER A 23 24.38 -1.26 -2.51
C SER A 23 22.92 -1.74 -2.65
N SER A 24 22.08 -1.48 -1.66
CA SER A 24 20.66 -1.81 -1.67
C SER A 24 19.82 -0.79 -2.45
N ILE A 25 20.37 0.38 -2.77
CA ILE A 25 19.66 1.43 -3.52
C ILE A 25 19.86 1.16 -5.00
N LEU A 26 18.75 0.86 -5.69
CA LEU A 26 18.74 0.61 -7.13
C LEU A 26 18.60 1.90 -7.93
N LEU A 27 17.72 2.81 -7.48
CA LEU A 27 17.49 4.13 -8.04
C LEU A 27 17.25 5.13 -6.91
N SER A 28 17.72 6.37 -7.05
CA SER A 28 17.52 7.44 -6.07
C SER A 28 17.36 8.80 -6.74
N SER A 29 16.45 9.61 -6.19
CA SER A 29 16.29 11.02 -6.56
C SER A 29 17.23 11.97 -5.81
N ALA A 30 18.12 11.48 -4.95
CA ALA A 30 18.99 12.32 -4.11
C ALA A 30 19.83 13.35 -4.89
N ASN A 31 20.16 13.07 -6.16
CA ASN A 31 20.97 13.93 -7.03
C ASN A 31 20.15 14.61 -8.15
N THR A 32 18.82 14.55 -8.11
CA THR A 32 17.95 15.10 -9.18
C THR A 32 17.55 16.56 -8.95
N GLY A 33 17.88 17.13 -7.78
CA GLY A 33 17.47 18.47 -7.39
C GLY A 33 16.04 18.57 -6.85
N TRP A 34 15.34 17.44 -6.64
CA TRP A 34 14.04 17.42 -5.98
C TRP A 34 14.21 17.79 -4.50
N LYS A 35 13.48 18.81 -4.02
CA LYS A 35 13.68 19.36 -2.66
C LYS A 35 12.67 18.84 -1.64
N SER A 36 11.42 18.64 -2.07
CA SER A 36 10.30 18.35 -1.18
C SER A 36 10.05 16.85 -0.99
N VAL A 37 10.59 16.04 -1.89
CA VAL A 37 10.41 14.59 -1.92
C VAL A 37 11.72 13.88 -2.24
N LEU A 38 11.98 12.82 -1.51
CA LEU A 38 13.02 11.85 -1.84
C LEU A 38 12.36 10.53 -2.23
N VAL A 39 12.77 9.99 -3.37
CA VAL A 39 12.24 8.72 -3.89
C VAL A 39 13.40 7.76 -4.14
N GLU A 40 13.29 6.55 -3.60
CA GLU A 40 14.31 5.52 -3.74
C GLU A 40 13.68 4.16 -4.03
N GLN A 41 14.12 3.51 -5.09
CA GLN A 41 13.88 2.07 -5.26
C GLN A 41 14.99 1.32 -4.52
N GLN A 42 14.58 0.48 -3.57
CA GLN A 42 15.50 -0.23 -2.71
C GLN A 42 15.24 -1.74 -2.76
N ARG A 43 16.33 -2.52 -2.65
CA ARG A 43 16.31 -3.97 -2.47
C ARG A 43 16.89 -4.29 -1.09
N LEU A 44 16.03 -4.60 -0.16
CA LEU A 44 16.35 -4.79 1.25
C LEU A 44 16.57 -6.27 1.56
N PRO A 45 17.73 -6.65 2.13
CA PRO A 45 17.94 -8.03 2.58
C PRO A 45 17.00 -8.37 3.75
N PRO A 46 16.85 -9.67 4.09
CA PRO A 46 16.20 -10.08 5.33
C PRO A 46 16.77 -9.32 6.52
N LEU A 47 15.92 -8.74 7.35
CA LEU A 47 16.37 -7.87 8.43
C LEU A 47 15.36 -7.88 9.59
N GLU A 48 15.89 -7.68 10.81
CA GLU A 48 15.16 -7.26 11.99
C GLU A 48 15.76 -5.92 12.44
N THR A 49 14.94 -4.85 12.49
CA THR A 49 15.42 -3.51 12.88
C THR A 49 15.53 -3.40 14.39
N PRO A 50 16.36 -2.51 14.94
CA PRO A 50 16.14 -1.99 16.28
C PRO A 50 14.77 -1.27 16.37
N VAL A 51 14.44 -0.68 17.51
CA VAL A 51 13.26 0.18 17.61
C VAL A 51 13.57 1.52 16.94
N VAL A 52 12.91 1.78 15.82
CA VAL A 52 13.19 2.93 14.94
C VAL A 52 11.93 3.72 14.62
N SER A 53 12.13 4.99 14.29
CA SER A 53 11.16 5.86 13.62
C SER A 53 11.73 6.36 12.31
N VAL A 54 10.88 6.83 11.42
CA VAL A 54 11.28 7.53 10.19
C VAL A 54 11.45 9.03 10.47
N SER A 55 12.34 9.70 9.73
CA SER A 55 12.53 11.15 9.82
C SER A 55 11.54 11.95 8.95
N HIS A 56 10.83 11.28 8.06
CA HIS A 56 9.94 11.83 7.05
C HIS A 56 8.62 11.07 7.03
N TYR A 57 7.54 11.69 6.54
CA TYR A 57 6.35 10.94 6.16
C TYR A 57 6.72 10.04 4.99
N SER A 58 6.69 8.73 5.17
CA SER A 58 7.23 7.78 4.20
C SER A 58 6.19 6.77 3.75
N ILE A 59 6.10 6.59 2.45
CA ILE A 59 5.32 5.53 1.81
C ILE A 59 6.30 4.51 1.24
N ASN A 60 6.16 3.25 1.66
CA ASN A 60 6.85 2.12 1.04
C ASN A 60 5.86 1.33 0.19
N LEU A 61 5.92 1.50 -1.13
CA LEU A 61 5.16 0.68 -2.07
C LEU A 61 5.92 -0.63 -2.33
N GLN A 62 5.25 -1.74 -2.12
CA GLN A 62 5.80 -3.06 -2.39
C GLN A 62 5.87 -3.34 -3.89
N LEU A 63 7.04 -3.71 -4.40
CA LEU A 63 7.27 -4.00 -5.82
C LEU A 63 7.31 -5.50 -6.13
N LYS A 64 7.70 -6.34 -5.15
CA LYS A 64 7.68 -7.80 -5.23
C LYS A 64 6.93 -8.40 -4.05
N PRO A 65 6.41 -9.63 -4.16
CA PRO A 65 5.72 -10.28 -3.04
C PRO A 65 6.65 -10.42 -1.82
N LEU A 66 6.14 -10.10 -0.65
CA LEU A 66 6.79 -10.32 0.64
C LEU A 66 5.85 -11.15 1.52
N THR A 67 6.19 -12.41 1.75
CA THR A 67 5.28 -13.37 2.38
C THR A 67 4.98 -13.08 3.83
N LYS A 68 5.92 -12.44 4.53
CA LYS A 68 5.76 -12.10 5.94
C LYS A 68 6.51 -10.82 6.28
N PHE A 69 5.76 -9.73 6.43
CA PHE A 69 6.20 -8.48 7.02
C PHE A 69 5.63 -8.38 8.43
N GLU A 70 6.44 -8.06 9.41
CA GLU A 70 6.06 -8.03 10.82
C GLU A 70 6.44 -6.68 11.44
N TRP A 71 5.57 -6.16 12.31
CA TRP A 71 5.81 -4.94 13.06
C TRP A 71 5.38 -5.10 14.51
N GLN A 72 6.06 -4.40 15.40
CA GLN A 72 5.74 -4.40 16.81
C GLN A 72 4.48 -3.57 17.08
N ALA A 73 3.49 -4.16 17.73
CA ALA A 73 2.25 -3.53 18.17
C ALA A 73 2.04 -3.73 19.68
N ARG A 74 0.97 -3.17 20.24
CA ARG A 74 0.59 -3.45 21.63
C ARG A 74 0.27 -4.94 21.76
N GLY A 75 1.06 -5.66 22.57
CA GLY A 75 0.85 -7.09 22.80
C GLY A 75 1.72 -8.05 21.97
N GLY A 76 2.63 -7.53 21.13
CA GLY A 76 3.58 -8.38 20.39
C GLY A 76 3.72 -7.99 18.92
N PHE A 77 4.27 -8.90 18.12
CA PHE A 77 4.39 -8.71 16.70
C PHE A 77 3.08 -9.06 15.98
N GLN A 78 2.63 -8.15 15.13
CA GLN A 78 1.64 -8.41 14.10
C GLN A 78 2.35 -8.72 12.79
N SER A 79 1.70 -9.46 11.91
CA SER A 79 2.28 -9.84 10.61
C SER A 79 1.27 -9.79 9.49
N ARG A 80 1.77 -9.50 8.28
CA ARG A 80 0.99 -9.50 7.04
C ARG A 80 1.85 -9.91 5.86
N SER A 81 1.24 -10.54 4.86
CA SER A 81 1.84 -10.68 3.54
C SER A 81 1.59 -9.41 2.75
N LEU A 82 2.63 -8.91 2.06
CA LEU A 82 2.55 -7.75 1.18
C LEU A 82 2.74 -8.18 -0.26
N PHE A 83 1.96 -7.60 -1.16
CA PHE A 83 1.98 -7.90 -2.59
C PHE A 83 2.32 -6.64 -3.40
N PRO A 84 2.76 -6.79 -4.66
CA PRO A 84 3.00 -5.64 -5.51
C PRO A 84 1.78 -4.71 -5.57
N GLY A 85 1.99 -3.42 -5.29
CA GLY A 85 0.94 -2.42 -5.16
C GLY A 85 0.42 -2.20 -3.73
N ASP A 86 0.70 -3.11 -2.79
CA ASP A 86 0.45 -2.83 -1.37
C ASP A 86 1.48 -1.82 -0.85
N PHE A 87 1.07 -1.00 0.11
CA PHE A 87 1.95 0.00 0.69
C PHE A 87 1.90 0.02 2.22
N CYS A 88 2.96 0.54 2.80
CA CYS A 88 3.02 0.94 4.20
C CYS A 88 3.19 2.45 4.30
N LEU A 89 2.46 3.08 5.22
CA LEU A 89 2.58 4.49 5.57
C LEU A 89 3.22 4.61 6.95
N TYR A 90 4.37 5.24 6.99
CA TYR A 90 5.13 5.52 8.20
C TYR A 90 5.08 7.02 8.51
N VAL A 91 4.95 7.33 9.79
CA VAL A 91 4.92 8.71 10.27
C VAL A 91 6.13 9.01 11.16
N PRO A 92 6.64 10.25 11.15
CA PRO A 92 7.70 10.66 12.09
C PRO A 92 7.29 10.41 13.54
N ASP A 93 8.28 10.19 14.40
CA ASP A 93 8.14 10.00 15.85
C ASP A 93 7.33 8.76 16.29
N SER A 94 6.93 7.91 15.37
CA SER A 94 6.33 6.61 15.67
C SER A 94 7.42 5.52 15.73
N PHE A 95 7.78 5.13 16.94
CA PHE A 95 8.87 4.17 17.16
C PHE A 95 8.37 2.74 17.20
N ARG A 96 8.86 1.91 16.27
CA ARG A 96 8.51 0.50 16.14
C ARG A 96 9.70 -0.35 15.75
N LYS A 97 9.57 -1.65 15.99
CA LYS A 97 10.47 -2.68 15.49
C LYS A 97 9.81 -3.38 14.31
N TYR A 98 10.59 -3.58 13.24
CA TYR A 98 10.15 -4.26 12.03
C TYR A 98 11.02 -5.46 11.73
N ARG A 99 10.46 -6.49 11.07
CA ARG A 99 11.24 -7.62 10.59
C ARG A 99 10.60 -8.27 9.36
N TRP A 100 11.47 -8.80 8.51
CA TRP A 100 11.11 -9.62 7.36
C TRP A 100 12.22 -10.64 7.10
N HIS A 101 11.85 -11.82 6.56
CA HIS A 101 12.72 -12.98 6.48
C HIS A 101 13.17 -13.33 5.05
N GLN A 102 12.77 -12.56 4.07
CA GLN A 102 13.17 -12.70 2.68
C GLN A 102 13.51 -11.32 2.10
N GLU A 103 14.21 -11.30 0.96
CA GLU A 103 14.50 -10.04 0.27
C GLU A 103 13.20 -9.29 -0.08
N ALA A 104 13.16 -8.01 0.22
CA ALA A 104 12.06 -7.11 -0.13
C ALA A 104 12.52 -6.09 -1.17
N GLU A 105 11.70 -5.85 -2.19
CA GLU A 105 11.93 -4.79 -3.16
C GLU A 105 10.81 -3.77 -3.06
N VAL A 106 11.17 -2.53 -2.70
CA VAL A 106 10.24 -1.44 -2.37
C VAL A 106 10.59 -0.16 -3.12
N LEU A 107 9.58 0.64 -3.38
CA LEU A 107 9.74 2.05 -3.71
C LEU A 107 9.41 2.87 -2.47
N ASN A 108 10.42 3.53 -1.93
CA ASN A 108 10.27 4.42 -0.80
C ASN A 108 10.10 5.87 -1.29
N ILE A 109 9.04 6.55 -0.85
CA ILE A 109 8.75 7.95 -1.14
C ILE A 109 8.67 8.67 0.20
N ALA A 110 9.60 9.59 0.45
CA ALA A 110 9.70 10.33 1.69
C ALA A 110 9.42 11.81 1.46
N LEU A 111 8.44 12.36 2.17
CA LEU A 111 8.05 13.76 2.17
C LEU A 111 8.58 14.43 3.44
N SER A 112 9.29 15.57 3.30
CA SER A 112 9.82 16.26 4.47
C SER A 112 8.71 16.79 5.37
N PRO A 113 8.87 16.74 6.70
CA PRO A 113 7.86 17.28 7.63
C PRO A 113 7.52 18.74 7.35
N ALA A 114 8.52 19.58 7.03
CA ALA A 114 8.31 20.98 6.72
C ALA A 114 7.42 21.18 5.48
N PHE A 115 7.67 20.42 4.41
CA PHE A 115 6.83 20.45 3.21
C PHE A 115 5.41 19.99 3.50
N PHE A 116 5.27 18.89 4.27
CA PHE A 116 3.97 18.35 4.60
C PHE A 116 3.15 19.33 5.47
N THR A 117 3.77 20.00 6.44
CA THR A 117 3.15 21.05 7.27
C THR A 117 2.72 22.25 6.40
N GLN A 118 3.57 22.68 5.48
CA GLN A 118 3.20 23.76 4.54
C GLN A 118 1.92 23.41 3.76
N ILE A 119 1.86 22.22 3.17
CA ILE A 119 0.68 21.77 2.43
C ILE A 119 -0.55 21.69 3.34
N ALA A 120 -0.40 21.22 4.58
CA ALA A 120 -1.52 21.15 5.53
C ALA A 120 -2.04 22.53 5.91
N GLN A 121 -1.17 23.53 6.05
CA GLN A 121 -1.60 24.91 6.27
C GLN A 121 -2.35 25.49 5.06
N GLU A 122 -1.87 25.26 3.86
CA GLU A 122 -2.51 25.74 2.64
C GLU A 122 -3.88 25.09 2.38
N VAL A 123 -4.00 23.79 2.64
CA VAL A 123 -5.22 23.03 2.31
C VAL A 123 -6.24 23.00 3.44
N ALA A 124 -5.79 22.96 4.69
CA ALA A 124 -6.63 22.71 5.86
C ALA A 124 -6.50 23.78 6.97
N ASN A 125 -5.68 24.78 6.77
CA ASN A 125 -5.38 25.84 7.75
C ASN A 125 -5.01 25.28 9.14
N THR A 126 -4.21 24.21 9.16
CA THR A 126 -3.73 23.55 10.38
C THR A 126 -2.24 23.23 10.28
N ASP A 127 -1.55 23.35 11.40
CA ASP A 127 -0.17 22.91 11.60
C ASP A 127 -0.09 21.58 12.38
N GLN A 128 -1.21 21.16 12.96
CA GLN A 128 -1.33 19.90 13.68
C GLN A 128 -1.75 18.80 12.71
N ILE A 129 -0.75 18.01 12.29
CA ILE A 129 -0.95 16.88 11.39
C ILE A 129 -0.71 15.59 12.15
N GLU A 130 -1.71 14.78 12.24
CA GLU A 130 -1.60 13.42 12.73
C GLU A 130 -2.09 12.47 11.63
N LEU A 131 -1.17 11.74 10.99
CA LEU A 131 -1.51 10.67 10.06
C LEU A 131 -1.56 9.34 10.80
N LEU A 132 -2.43 8.45 10.33
CA LEU A 132 -2.49 7.07 10.80
C LEU A 132 -1.41 6.24 10.10
N GLU A 133 -0.61 5.52 10.89
CA GLU A 133 0.26 4.48 10.33
C GLU A 133 -0.58 3.35 9.74
N LEU A 134 -0.14 2.86 8.58
CA LEU A 134 -0.79 1.75 7.90
C LEU A 134 0.26 0.75 7.40
N PHE A 135 0.04 -0.53 7.63
CA PHE A 135 0.92 -1.59 7.18
C PHE A 135 0.17 -2.57 6.26
N GLY A 136 0.48 -2.51 4.97
CA GLY A 136 -0.12 -3.36 3.95
C GLY A 136 -1.49 -2.88 3.48
N GLY A 137 -1.69 -1.58 3.31
CA GLY A 137 -2.83 -1.02 2.60
C GLY A 137 -2.72 -1.21 1.08
N HIS A 138 -3.85 -1.21 0.40
CA HIS A 138 -3.89 -1.15 -1.06
C HIS A 138 -4.75 0.03 -1.48
N ASP A 139 -4.14 0.98 -2.19
CA ASP A 139 -4.80 2.20 -2.65
C ASP A 139 -4.35 2.51 -4.08
N PRO A 140 -5.26 2.39 -5.07
CA PRO A 140 -4.92 2.60 -6.49
C PRO A 140 -4.36 3.99 -6.78
N GLN A 141 -4.76 5.03 -6.03
CA GLN A 141 -4.25 6.39 -6.24
C GLN A 141 -2.82 6.54 -5.73
N ILE A 142 -2.52 5.96 -4.56
CA ILE A 142 -1.16 5.93 -4.03
C ILE A 142 -0.27 5.10 -4.96
N GLU A 143 -0.73 3.93 -5.40
CA GLU A 143 0.01 3.09 -6.35
C GLU A 143 0.29 3.84 -7.65
N TYR A 144 -0.70 4.53 -8.21
CA TYR A 144 -0.54 5.31 -9.44
C TYR A 144 0.53 6.40 -9.29
N LEU A 145 0.45 7.22 -8.24
CA LEU A 145 1.43 8.28 -7.97
C LEU A 145 2.83 7.71 -7.70
N ALA A 146 2.92 6.64 -6.95
CA ALA A 146 4.21 5.98 -6.67
C ALA A 146 4.85 5.42 -7.94
N ARG A 147 4.08 4.78 -8.82
CA ARG A 147 4.56 4.29 -10.12
C ARG A 147 4.97 5.43 -11.06
N ALA A 148 4.31 6.59 -10.99
CA ALA A 148 4.72 7.77 -11.75
C ALA A 148 6.10 8.28 -11.29
N PHE A 149 6.36 8.35 -9.97
CA PHE A 149 7.69 8.66 -9.45
C PHE A 149 8.75 7.65 -9.90
N LEU A 150 8.43 6.35 -9.86
CA LEU A 150 9.36 5.32 -10.33
C LEU A 150 9.67 5.45 -11.82
N ALA A 151 8.67 5.74 -12.64
CA ALA A 151 8.87 5.97 -14.08
C ALA A 151 9.79 7.17 -14.32
N GLU A 152 9.59 8.25 -13.58
CA GLU A 152 10.42 9.45 -13.68
C GLU A 152 11.88 9.19 -13.26
N LEU A 153 12.11 8.40 -12.20
CA LEU A 153 13.46 7.98 -11.81
C LEU A 153 14.15 7.15 -12.90
N LYS A 154 13.40 6.23 -13.54
CA LYS A 154 13.94 5.38 -14.62
C LYS A 154 14.34 6.18 -15.85
N THR A 155 13.72 7.32 -16.11
CA THR A 155 14.07 8.23 -17.20
C THR A 155 15.11 9.29 -16.81
N GLY A 156 15.72 9.17 -15.61
CA GLY A 156 16.73 10.09 -15.11
C GLY A 156 16.17 11.42 -14.64
N ALA A 157 14.93 11.47 -14.18
CA ALA A 157 14.23 12.66 -13.66
C ALA A 157 14.11 13.78 -14.71
N SER A 158 13.86 13.39 -15.94
CA SER A 158 13.92 14.27 -17.12
C SER A 158 12.85 15.37 -17.15
N SER A 159 11.71 15.18 -16.45
CA SER A 159 10.63 16.17 -16.35
C SER A 159 10.93 17.32 -15.37
N GLY A 160 12.01 17.20 -14.60
CA GLY A 160 12.53 18.28 -13.74
C GLY A 160 11.81 18.42 -12.40
N GLN A 161 12.28 19.40 -11.61
CA GLN A 161 11.86 19.63 -10.23
C GLN A 161 10.37 19.96 -10.12
N LEU A 162 9.83 20.81 -11.02
CA LEU A 162 8.42 21.24 -10.94
C LEU A 162 7.45 20.07 -11.08
N TYR A 163 7.75 19.11 -11.93
CA TYR A 163 6.92 17.92 -12.09
C TYR A 163 6.92 17.06 -10.82
N ALA A 164 8.09 16.81 -10.25
CA ALA A 164 8.23 16.04 -9.01
C ALA A 164 7.53 16.73 -7.82
N GLU A 165 7.67 18.04 -7.68
CA GLU A 165 6.98 18.83 -6.64
C GLU A 165 5.46 18.81 -6.82
N SER A 166 4.96 18.84 -8.06
CA SER A 166 3.52 18.72 -8.33
C SER A 166 2.97 17.35 -7.92
N MET A 167 3.70 16.28 -8.23
CA MET A 167 3.34 14.93 -7.78
C MET A 167 3.42 14.78 -6.25
N ALA A 168 4.45 15.37 -5.62
CA ALA A 168 4.61 15.37 -4.16
C ALA A 168 3.46 16.13 -3.47
N THR A 169 3.07 17.30 -4.04
CA THR A 169 1.91 18.05 -3.55
C THR A 169 0.62 17.25 -3.68
N ALA A 170 0.37 16.63 -4.85
CA ALA A 170 -0.80 15.78 -5.04
C ALA A 170 -0.84 14.62 -4.04
N LEU A 171 0.30 13.97 -3.79
CA LEU A 171 0.42 12.89 -2.81
C LEU A 171 0.19 13.40 -1.39
N ALA A 172 0.79 14.53 -0.99
CA ALA A 172 0.62 15.12 0.34
C ALA A 172 -0.84 15.51 0.60
N VAL A 173 -1.50 16.18 -0.36
CA VAL A 173 -2.92 16.52 -0.27
C VAL A 173 -3.78 15.26 -0.14
N TYR A 174 -3.48 14.25 -0.93
CA TYR A 174 -4.19 12.97 -0.88
C TYR A 174 -4.04 12.30 0.49
N LEU A 175 -2.83 12.26 1.05
CA LEU A 175 -2.58 11.70 2.39
C LEU A 175 -3.31 12.48 3.48
N LEU A 176 -3.32 13.81 3.43
CA LEU A 176 -4.06 14.65 4.37
C LEU A 176 -5.56 14.41 4.31
N GLN A 177 -6.10 14.22 3.11
CA GLN A 177 -7.54 13.96 2.92
C GLN A 177 -7.95 12.57 3.37
N HIS A 178 -7.04 11.59 3.24
CA HIS A 178 -7.42 10.19 3.28
C HIS A 178 -6.82 9.39 4.43
N TYR A 179 -5.77 9.91 5.06
CA TYR A 179 -5.01 9.21 6.08
C TYR A 179 -4.77 10.02 7.36
N ALA A 180 -5.42 11.19 7.51
CA ALA A 180 -5.35 11.96 8.75
C ALA A 180 -6.16 11.28 9.87
N ALA A 181 -5.60 11.25 11.10
CA ALA A 181 -6.22 10.65 12.29
C ALA A 181 -7.46 11.40 12.78
N SER A 182 -7.46 12.72 12.65
CA SER A 182 -8.63 13.58 12.89
C SER A 182 -9.16 14.09 11.55
N SER A 183 -10.47 14.12 11.41
CA SER A 183 -11.10 14.68 10.20
C SER A 183 -10.64 16.12 10.02
N ILE A 184 -9.63 16.32 9.21
CA ILE A 184 -9.27 17.63 8.71
C ILE A 184 -10.46 18.10 7.88
N HIS A 185 -11.15 19.11 8.36
CA HIS A 185 -12.37 19.61 7.71
C HIS A 185 -11.98 20.39 6.46
N ILE A 186 -11.61 19.67 5.42
CA ILE A 186 -11.58 20.23 4.08
C ILE A 186 -13.05 20.27 3.66
N PRO A 187 -13.59 21.43 3.26
CA PRO A 187 -15.01 21.52 2.91
C PRO A 187 -15.35 20.45 1.86
N SER A 188 -16.00 19.38 2.29
CA SER A 188 -16.38 18.29 1.41
C SER A 188 -17.51 18.78 0.50
N ILE A 189 -17.26 18.75 -0.78
CA ILE A 189 -18.30 18.88 -1.80
C ILE A 189 -19.30 17.73 -1.55
N HIS A 190 -20.48 18.09 -1.12
CA HIS A 190 -21.69 17.31 -0.77
C HIS A 190 -21.72 15.83 -1.20
N GLY A 191 -21.85 14.93 -0.22
CA GLY A 191 -22.39 13.58 -0.43
C GLY A 191 -21.39 12.42 -0.45
N LYS A 192 -20.16 12.56 0.06
CA LYS A 192 -19.19 11.45 0.19
C LYS A 192 -18.99 11.05 1.65
N LEU A 193 -18.62 9.79 1.88
CA LEU A 193 -18.15 9.32 3.18
C LEU A 193 -16.93 10.14 3.60
N VAL A 194 -16.87 10.51 4.87
CA VAL A 194 -15.63 11.01 5.47
C VAL A 194 -14.62 9.87 5.43
N GLN A 195 -13.40 10.20 5.11
CA GLN A 195 -12.41 9.17 4.77
C GLN A 195 -12.04 8.28 5.96
N SER A 196 -12.02 8.81 7.18
CA SER A 196 -11.85 7.98 8.38
C SER A 196 -12.92 6.89 8.48
N ASP A 197 -14.16 7.20 8.08
CA ASP A 197 -15.25 6.23 8.05
C ASP A 197 -15.05 5.23 6.91
N LEU A 198 -14.58 5.68 5.75
CA LEU A 198 -14.27 4.78 4.65
C LEU A 198 -13.15 3.80 5.02
N HIS A 199 -12.08 4.25 5.69
CA HIS A 199 -11.02 3.36 6.18
C HIS A 199 -11.56 2.37 7.21
N ARG A 200 -12.33 2.81 8.19
CA ARG A 200 -12.94 1.92 9.19
C ARG A 200 -13.80 0.84 8.54
N ILE A 201 -14.55 1.20 7.50
CA ILE A 201 -15.37 0.25 6.73
C ILE A 201 -14.49 -0.73 5.96
N ILE A 202 -13.45 -0.24 5.28
CA ILE A 202 -12.53 -1.06 4.50
C ILE A 202 -11.79 -2.04 5.44
N ASP A 203 -11.26 -1.56 6.55
CA ASP A 203 -10.59 -2.40 7.55
C ASP A 203 -11.55 -3.46 8.10
N TYR A 204 -12.78 -3.07 8.42
CA TYR A 204 -13.82 -4.01 8.88
C TYR A 204 -14.13 -5.08 7.82
N ILE A 205 -14.21 -4.70 6.54
CA ILE A 205 -14.39 -5.65 5.43
C ILE A 205 -13.21 -6.62 5.35
N HIS A 206 -11.98 -6.12 5.50
CA HIS A 206 -10.77 -6.93 5.44
C HIS A 206 -10.72 -7.96 6.58
N ASP A 207 -11.02 -7.53 7.79
CA ASP A 207 -10.97 -8.37 8.99
C ASP A 207 -12.07 -9.44 9.03
N HIS A 208 -13.17 -9.24 8.27
CA HIS A 208 -14.33 -10.13 8.26
C HIS A 208 -14.65 -10.68 6.88
N LEU A 209 -13.63 -10.77 6.00
CA LEU A 209 -13.82 -11.13 4.59
C LEU A 209 -14.40 -12.53 4.39
N ASP A 210 -14.08 -13.45 5.28
CA ASP A 210 -14.54 -14.84 5.31
C ASP A 210 -15.98 -15.03 5.82
N THR A 211 -16.58 -13.95 6.37
CA THR A 211 -17.93 -13.98 6.93
C THR A 211 -18.98 -13.45 5.96
N ASP A 212 -20.25 -13.66 6.26
CA ASP A 212 -21.35 -13.04 5.51
C ASP A 212 -21.56 -11.59 5.98
N LEU A 213 -20.97 -10.66 5.24
CA LEU A 213 -21.02 -9.23 5.51
C LEU A 213 -22.34 -8.62 5.01
N SER A 214 -23.18 -8.17 5.92
CA SER A 214 -24.43 -7.48 5.61
C SER A 214 -24.24 -5.97 5.50
N LEU A 215 -25.13 -5.34 4.72
CA LEU A 215 -25.19 -3.88 4.61
C LEU A 215 -25.44 -3.20 5.96
N SER A 216 -26.23 -3.83 6.84
CA SER A 216 -26.51 -3.33 8.19
C SER A 216 -25.25 -3.28 9.04
N GLN A 217 -24.46 -4.37 9.07
CA GLN A 217 -23.21 -4.40 9.82
C GLN A 217 -22.24 -3.31 9.37
N LEU A 218 -22.08 -3.14 8.06
CA LEU A 218 -21.19 -2.10 7.52
C LEU A 218 -21.66 -0.69 7.85
N SER A 219 -22.97 -0.46 7.82
CA SER A 219 -23.55 0.86 8.14
C SER A 219 -23.43 1.19 9.63
N GLU A 220 -23.50 0.19 10.52
CA GLU A 220 -23.29 0.33 11.96
C GLU A 220 -21.88 0.77 12.32
N VAL A 221 -20.86 0.34 11.57
CA VAL A 221 -19.45 0.76 11.76
C VAL A 221 -19.31 2.28 11.76
N VAL A 222 -20.15 2.97 10.99
CA VAL A 222 -20.11 4.43 10.80
C VAL A 222 -21.36 5.15 11.29
N GLY A 223 -22.24 4.45 12.02
CA GLY A 223 -23.44 5.06 12.61
C GLY A 223 -24.45 5.59 11.60
N MET A 224 -24.56 4.98 10.41
CA MET A 224 -25.46 5.40 9.34
C MET A 224 -26.63 4.42 9.16
N SER A 225 -27.71 4.87 8.52
CA SER A 225 -28.72 3.92 8.05
C SER A 225 -28.19 3.13 6.83
N PRO A 226 -28.60 1.86 6.64
CA PRO A 226 -28.12 1.04 5.53
C PRO A 226 -28.32 1.68 4.14
N TYR A 227 -29.45 2.32 3.93
CA TYR A 227 -29.75 3.01 2.66
C TYR A 227 -28.83 4.21 2.42
N HIS A 228 -28.64 5.04 3.43
CA HIS A 228 -27.77 6.22 3.36
C HIS A 228 -26.32 5.80 3.13
N PHE A 229 -25.86 4.80 3.89
CA PHE A 229 -24.54 4.21 3.73
C PHE A 229 -24.29 3.67 2.31
N ALA A 230 -25.20 2.84 1.77
CA ALA A 230 -25.02 2.26 0.43
C ALA A 230 -24.89 3.33 -0.65
N ARG A 231 -25.69 4.41 -0.55
CA ARG A 231 -25.65 5.53 -1.48
C ARG A 231 -24.32 6.30 -1.40
N ILE A 232 -23.92 6.66 -0.18
CA ILE A 232 -22.70 7.45 0.05
C ILE A 232 -21.46 6.63 -0.24
N PHE A 233 -21.41 5.35 0.14
CA PHE A 233 -20.30 4.45 -0.19
C PHE A 233 -20.12 4.36 -1.72
N LYS A 234 -21.20 4.16 -2.48
CA LYS A 234 -21.13 4.13 -3.94
C LYS A 234 -20.65 5.45 -4.54
N GLN A 235 -21.03 6.58 -3.96
CA GLN A 235 -20.56 7.90 -4.40
C GLN A 235 -19.07 8.13 -4.08
N SER A 236 -18.56 7.52 -2.99
CA SER A 236 -17.18 7.66 -2.55
C SER A 236 -16.23 6.71 -3.29
N VAL A 237 -16.66 5.46 -3.51
CA VAL A 237 -15.83 4.36 -4.03
C VAL A 237 -16.11 4.06 -5.50
N GLY A 238 -17.21 4.56 -6.05
CA GLY A 238 -17.63 4.33 -7.44
C GLY A 238 -18.43 3.04 -7.65
N VAL A 239 -18.38 2.10 -6.69
CA VAL A 239 -19.10 0.82 -6.74
C VAL A 239 -19.92 0.60 -5.46
N SER A 240 -20.95 -0.25 -5.52
CA SER A 240 -21.73 -0.57 -4.32
C SER A 240 -20.90 -1.37 -3.30
N PRO A 241 -21.26 -1.31 -1.98
CA PRO A 241 -20.58 -2.08 -0.95
C PRO A 241 -20.46 -3.57 -1.29
N HIS A 242 -21.54 -4.18 -1.76
CA HIS A 242 -21.53 -5.58 -2.19
C HIS A 242 -20.58 -5.85 -3.36
N GLN A 243 -20.55 -4.98 -4.37
CA GLN A 243 -19.61 -5.10 -5.48
C GLN A 243 -18.16 -4.96 -5.02
N TYR A 244 -17.89 -4.04 -4.11
CA TYR A 244 -16.58 -3.85 -3.51
C TYR A 244 -16.10 -5.11 -2.76
N ILE A 245 -16.94 -5.69 -1.89
CA ILE A 245 -16.63 -6.94 -1.18
C ILE A 245 -16.31 -8.07 -2.16
N ILE A 246 -17.11 -8.24 -3.21
CA ILE A 246 -16.87 -9.28 -4.21
C ILE A 246 -15.56 -9.05 -4.97
N GLN A 247 -15.24 -7.81 -5.35
CA GLN A 247 -13.97 -7.48 -5.99
C GLN A 247 -12.80 -7.81 -5.07
N TYR A 248 -12.89 -7.40 -3.81
CA TYR A 248 -11.85 -7.64 -2.82
C TYR A 248 -11.66 -9.14 -2.53
N ARG A 249 -12.75 -9.91 -2.41
CA ARG A 249 -12.71 -11.37 -2.27
C ARG A 249 -11.99 -12.05 -3.44
N VAL A 250 -12.22 -11.57 -4.65
CA VAL A 250 -11.54 -12.11 -5.85
C VAL A 250 -10.06 -11.73 -5.85
N GLU A 251 -9.69 -10.52 -5.45
CA GLU A 251 -8.28 -10.14 -5.33
C GLU A 251 -7.56 -10.96 -4.27
N GLU A 252 -8.17 -11.18 -3.10
CA GLU A 252 -7.59 -12.02 -2.07
C GLU A 252 -7.52 -13.49 -2.51
N ALA A 253 -8.50 -13.97 -3.25
CA ALA A 253 -8.45 -15.31 -3.86
C ALA A 253 -7.26 -15.45 -4.83
N LYS A 254 -6.98 -14.46 -5.67
CA LYS A 254 -5.80 -14.44 -6.55
C LYS A 254 -4.52 -14.59 -5.73
N ARG A 255 -4.42 -13.87 -4.61
CA ARG A 255 -3.28 -13.94 -3.68
C ARG A 255 -3.10 -15.35 -3.12
N LEU A 256 -4.18 -15.93 -2.57
CA LEU A 256 -4.14 -17.29 -2.02
C LEU A 256 -3.84 -18.35 -3.08
N LEU A 257 -4.35 -18.21 -4.28
CA LEU A 257 -4.07 -19.12 -5.39
C LEU A 257 -2.59 -19.10 -5.80
N MET A 258 -1.95 -17.94 -5.78
CA MET A 258 -0.52 -17.80 -6.09
C MET A 258 0.38 -18.50 -5.07
N THR A 259 -0.03 -18.63 -3.81
CA THR A 259 0.74 -19.36 -2.79
C THR A 259 0.73 -20.88 -3.00
N LYS A 260 -0.21 -21.41 -3.79
CA LYS A 260 -0.42 -22.85 -4.05
C LYS A 260 -0.65 -23.68 -2.78
N THR A 261 -0.96 -23.05 -1.68
CA THR A 261 -1.07 -23.69 -0.36
C THR A 261 -2.41 -24.41 -0.19
N PHE A 262 -3.45 -23.91 -0.86
CA PHE A 262 -4.82 -24.37 -0.66
C PHE A 262 -5.49 -24.84 -1.96
N PRO A 263 -6.32 -25.90 -1.90
CA PRO A 263 -7.15 -26.28 -3.04
C PRO A 263 -8.21 -25.20 -3.36
N PHE A 264 -8.65 -25.12 -4.62
CA PHE A 264 -9.61 -24.10 -5.09
C PHE A 264 -10.86 -23.97 -4.24
N ARG A 265 -11.40 -25.10 -3.79
CA ARG A 265 -12.59 -25.12 -2.92
C ARG A 265 -12.31 -24.41 -1.60
N GLU A 266 -11.18 -24.68 -1.00
CA GLU A 266 -10.78 -24.07 0.27
C GLU A 266 -10.51 -22.58 0.11
N VAL A 267 -9.86 -22.15 -0.98
CA VAL A 267 -9.69 -20.73 -1.30
C VAL A 267 -11.04 -20.02 -1.37
N ALA A 268 -12.03 -20.58 -2.05
CA ALA A 268 -13.36 -19.98 -2.16
C ALA A 268 -14.00 -19.72 -0.78
N TYR A 269 -13.91 -20.69 0.13
CA TYR A 269 -14.45 -20.52 1.50
C TYR A 269 -13.65 -19.53 2.33
N ARG A 270 -12.32 -19.55 2.26
CA ARG A 270 -11.44 -18.64 3.00
C ARG A 270 -11.65 -17.18 2.65
N VAL A 271 -12.04 -16.91 1.43
CA VAL A 271 -12.37 -15.55 1.00
C VAL A 271 -13.87 -15.23 1.08
N GLY A 272 -14.67 -16.05 1.78
CA GLY A 272 -16.05 -15.76 2.12
C GLY A 272 -17.09 -16.09 1.04
N PHE A 273 -16.79 -16.91 0.02
CA PHE A 273 -17.83 -17.41 -0.88
C PHE A 273 -18.53 -18.64 -0.31
N GLY A 274 -19.86 -18.59 -0.21
CA GLY A 274 -20.65 -19.71 0.31
C GLY A 274 -20.62 -20.99 -0.54
N ASN A 275 -20.20 -20.89 -1.83
CA ASN A 275 -20.00 -22.05 -2.69
C ASN A 275 -19.03 -21.76 -3.84
N GLN A 276 -18.39 -22.81 -4.33
CA GLN A 276 -17.38 -22.74 -5.40
C GLN A 276 -17.96 -22.25 -6.75
N SER A 277 -19.22 -22.54 -7.07
CA SER A 277 -19.84 -22.11 -8.33
C SER A 277 -20.02 -20.60 -8.36
N HIS A 278 -20.42 -19.98 -7.26
CA HIS A 278 -20.53 -18.55 -7.09
C HIS A 278 -19.16 -17.86 -7.20
N PHE A 279 -18.17 -18.42 -6.53
CA PHE A 279 -16.77 -18.01 -6.64
C PHE A 279 -16.29 -18.03 -8.09
N ASN A 280 -16.38 -19.17 -8.77
CA ASN A 280 -15.88 -19.32 -10.13
C ASN A 280 -16.53 -18.33 -11.11
N ARG A 281 -17.84 -18.06 -10.97
CA ARG A 281 -18.55 -17.08 -11.79
C ARG A 281 -18.02 -15.66 -11.59
N HIS A 282 -17.84 -15.23 -10.34
CA HIS A 282 -17.34 -13.89 -10.03
C HIS A 282 -15.87 -13.75 -10.38
N PHE A 283 -15.06 -14.74 -10.10
CA PHE A 283 -13.65 -14.78 -10.45
C PHE A 283 -13.46 -14.64 -11.97
N LYS A 284 -14.16 -15.48 -12.77
CA LYS A 284 -14.10 -15.38 -14.24
C LYS A 284 -14.58 -14.02 -14.77
N ARG A 285 -15.64 -13.47 -14.18
CA ARG A 285 -16.17 -12.15 -14.59
C ARG A 285 -15.17 -11.03 -14.34
N LEU A 286 -14.43 -11.07 -13.24
CA LEU A 286 -13.51 -9.99 -12.83
C LEU A 286 -12.10 -10.16 -13.40
N THR A 287 -11.65 -11.39 -13.65
CA THR A 287 -10.28 -11.68 -14.13
C THR A 287 -10.23 -12.07 -15.61
N GLY A 288 -11.38 -12.31 -16.24
CA GLY A 288 -11.47 -12.82 -17.61
C GLY A 288 -11.24 -14.33 -17.75
N ALA A 289 -10.71 -15.02 -16.72
CA ALA A 289 -10.35 -16.44 -16.75
C ALA A 289 -10.94 -17.19 -15.55
N SER A 290 -11.13 -18.51 -15.67
CA SER A 290 -11.43 -19.35 -14.51
C SER A 290 -10.21 -19.43 -13.58
N PRO A 291 -10.39 -19.72 -12.26
CA PRO A 291 -9.28 -19.87 -11.32
C PRO A 291 -8.19 -20.83 -11.81
N THR A 292 -8.60 -21.95 -12.42
CA THR A 292 -7.68 -22.94 -12.99
C THR A 292 -6.89 -22.38 -14.17
N LEU A 293 -7.56 -21.69 -15.08
CA LEU A 293 -6.91 -21.09 -16.25
C LEU A 293 -6.00 -19.93 -15.84
N PHE A 294 -6.41 -19.15 -14.85
CA PHE A 294 -5.60 -18.07 -14.28
C PHE A 294 -4.26 -18.59 -13.76
N LEU A 295 -4.26 -19.67 -12.97
CA LEU A 295 -3.02 -20.29 -12.50
C LEU A 295 -2.17 -20.88 -13.62
N LYS A 296 -2.80 -21.49 -14.62
CA LYS A 296 -2.07 -22.05 -15.78
C LYS A 296 -1.35 -20.96 -16.57
N ASN A 297 -2.00 -19.83 -16.78
CA ASN A 297 -1.39 -18.68 -17.47
C ASN A 297 -0.21 -18.11 -16.68
N LEU A 298 -0.33 -17.97 -15.37
CA LEU A 298 0.78 -17.52 -14.52
C LEU A 298 2.01 -18.45 -14.59
N HIS A 299 1.80 -19.77 -14.68
CA HIS A 299 2.91 -20.72 -14.83
C HIS A 299 3.61 -20.56 -16.17
N SER A 300 2.84 -20.47 -17.25
CA SER A 300 3.42 -20.30 -18.60
C SER A 300 4.19 -18.98 -18.73
N GLU A 301 3.75 -17.91 -18.10
CA GLU A 301 4.48 -16.64 -18.08
C GLU A 301 5.79 -16.74 -17.29
N GLN A 302 5.78 -17.40 -16.12
CA GLN A 302 6.98 -17.62 -15.29
C GLN A 302 8.02 -18.52 -15.99
N GLU A 303 7.58 -19.60 -16.65
CA GLU A 303 8.45 -20.49 -17.42
C GLU A 303 9.09 -19.78 -18.63
N GLN A 304 8.34 -18.91 -19.31
CA GLN A 304 8.86 -18.12 -20.42
C GLN A 304 9.89 -17.07 -19.96
N GLU A 305 9.65 -16.45 -18.80
CA GLU A 305 10.55 -15.45 -18.22
C GLU A 305 11.84 -16.10 -17.72
N GLN A 306 11.73 -17.28 -17.13
CA GLN A 306 12.88 -18.07 -16.67
C GLN A 306 13.71 -18.57 -17.86
N SER A 307 13.08 -19.07 -18.90
CA SER A 307 13.75 -19.51 -20.13
C SER A 307 14.46 -18.34 -20.85
N LYS A 308 13.90 -17.14 -20.82
CA LYS A 308 14.55 -15.94 -21.38
C LYS A 308 15.80 -15.55 -20.58
N ARG A 309 15.74 -15.60 -19.25
CA ARG A 309 16.89 -15.30 -18.37
C ARG A 309 18.02 -16.31 -18.55
N GLU A 310 17.70 -17.61 -18.62
CA GLU A 310 18.70 -18.65 -18.86
C GLU A 310 19.34 -18.54 -20.26
N HIS A 311 18.60 -18.02 -21.24
CA HIS A 311 19.13 -17.80 -22.59
C HIS A 311 20.04 -16.56 -22.65
N GLU A 312 19.73 -15.53 -21.87
CA GLU A 312 20.58 -14.33 -21.72
C GLU A 312 21.87 -14.64 -20.95
N GLU A 313 21.79 -15.44 -19.87
CA GLU A 313 22.99 -15.85 -19.10
C GLU A 313 23.94 -16.75 -19.87
N ARG A 314 23.46 -17.55 -20.84
CA ARG A 314 24.31 -18.38 -21.73
C ARG A 314 24.97 -17.60 -22.88
N ARG A 315 24.65 -16.34 -23.07
CA ARG A 315 25.19 -15.48 -24.11
C ARG A 315 26.40 -14.63 -23.66
N TYR A 316 26.72 -14.65 -22.38
CA TYR A 316 27.89 -14.03 -21.75
C TYR A 316 28.83 -15.12 -21.18
#